data_710f79b8d43d6c720dfbedd08d7729cf
#
_entry.id   710f79b8d43d6c720dfbedd08d7729cf
#
_cell.length_a   1.000
_cell.length_b   1.000
_cell.length_c   1.000
_cell.angle_alpha   90.00
_cell.angle_beta   90.00
_cell.angle_gamma   90.00
#
_symmetry.space_group_name_H-M   'P 1'
#
loop_
_entity.id
_entity.type
_entity.pdbx_description
1 polymer ?
#
loop_
_entity_poly.entity_id
_entity_poly.type
_entity_poly.pdbx_seq_one_letter_code
_entity_poly.pdbx_strand_id
1 'polypeptide(L)'
;MEKNQEYRRTITKIILNSGFEVIDPWLRERVLYKGDETCWWDKVPTFDFIQRDLDDADRCDIMVVFLPQLSAGACMEMFYAKRKGKKVVVVSEIACLSPWIIAHSDLLLKSFDELEEVLKKIGQP
;
A
#
# COMPACT_ATOMS: atom_id res chain seq x y z
N MET A 1 16.18 -1.15 8.52
CA MET A 1 15.23 -1.09 8.19
C MET A 1 14.96 -0.34 7.00
N GLU A 2 14.56 0.58 6.87
CA GLU A 2 13.94 0.98 5.77
C GLU A 2 14.78 1.69 4.83
N LYS A 3 15.70 1.03 4.26
CA LYS A 3 16.41 1.57 3.21
C LYS A 3 15.55 1.98 2.12
N ASN A 4 14.37 1.41 2.02
CA ASN A 4 13.58 1.59 0.85
C ASN A 4 12.40 2.48 1.05
N GLN A 5 12.52 3.43 1.96
CA GLN A 5 11.41 4.34 2.16
C GLN A 5 11.24 5.33 1.04
N GLU A 6 12.21 5.42 0.13
CA GLU A 6 12.07 6.31 -1.00
C GLU A 6 10.90 5.95 -1.89
N TYR A 7 10.54 4.66 -1.95
CA TYR A 7 9.41 4.29 -2.78
C TYR A 7 8.13 4.93 -2.27
N ARG A 8 8.04 5.13 -0.96
CA ARG A 8 6.83 5.74 -0.39
C ARG A 8 6.70 7.18 -0.84
N ARG A 9 7.80 7.91 -0.90
CA ARG A 9 7.79 9.27 -1.40
C ARG A 9 7.43 9.31 -2.86
N THR A 10 7.97 8.39 -3.65
CA THR A 10 7.67 8.31 -5.06
C THR A 10 6.20 8.05 -5.29
N ILE A 11 5.64 7.07 -4.60
CA ILE A 11 4.23 6.74 -4.74
C ILE A 11 3.36 7.89 -4.30
N THR A 12 3.68 8.51 -3.16
CA THR A 12 2.92 9.65 -2.66
C THR A 12 2.88 10.77 -3.68
N LYS A 13 4.04 11.07 -4.29
CA LYS A 13 4.11 12.11 -5.28
C LYS A 13 3.25 11.80 -6.50
N ILE A 14 3.32 10.56 -6.96
CA ILE A 14 2.53 10.13 -8.10
C ILE A 14 1.04 10.28 -7.79
N ILE A 15 0.61 9.84 -6.62
CA ILE A 15 -0.79 9.90 -6.25
C ILE A 15 -1.27 11.35 -6.18
N LEU A 16 -0.50 12.20 -5.52
CA LEU A 16 -0.87 13.60 -5.40
C LEU A 16 -0.90 14.30 -6.77
N ASN A 17 0.09 14.01 -7.60
CA ASN A 17 0.15 14.63 -8.93
C ASN A 17 -0.97 14.15 -9.83
N SER A 18 -1.58 13.02 -9.51
CA SER A 18 -2.69 12.50 -10.30
C SER A 18 -4.05 12.99 -9.79
N GLY A 19 -4.05 13.84 -8.77
CA GLY A 19 -5.28 14.46 -8.29
C GLY A 19 -5.97 13.74 -7.16
N PHE A 20 -5.29 12.83 -6.49
CA PHE A 20 -5.87 12.06 -5.40
C PHE A 20 -5.31 12.50 -4.06
N GLU A 21 -6.04 12.20 -3.01
CA GLU A 21 -5.54 12.36 -1.64
C GLU A 21 -4.82 11.10 -1.22
N VAL A 22 -3.88 11.23 -0.31
CA VAL A 22 -3.07 10.10 0.14
C VAL A 22 -3.35 9.77 1.59
N ILE A 23 -3.56 8.48 1.86
CA ILE A 23 -3.60 7.96 3.21
C ILE A 23 -2.41 7.01 3.33
N ASP A 24 -1.44 7.35 4.16
CA ASP A 24 -0.23 6.55 4.31
C ASP A 24 -0.11 6.09 5.76
N PRO A 25 -0.45 4.83 6.03
CA PRO A 25 -0.40 4.33 7.41
C PRO A 25 1.00 4.39 8.00
N TRP A 26 2.03 4.30 7.17
CA TRP A 26 3.41 4.31 7.64
C TRP A 26 3.76 5.61 8.34
N LEU A 27 3.21 6.72 7.88
CA LEU A 27 3.50 8.01 8.51
C LEU A 27 3.03 8.03 9.96
N ARG A 28 1.87 7.43 10.22
CA ARG A 28 1.35 7.36 11.57
C ARG A 28 2.26 6.53 12.46
N GLU A 29 2.73 5.40 11.94
CA GLU A 29 3.58 4.52 12.71
C GLU A 29 4.92 5.16 13.00
N ARG A 30 5.46 5.93 12.06
CA ARG A 30 6.70 6.62 12.28
C ARG A 30 6.60 7.67 13.38
N VAL A 31 5.46 8.29 13.51
CA VAL A 31 5.25 9.25 14.58
C VAL A 31 5.31 8.56 15.92
N LEU A 32 4.75 7.36 16.01
CA LEU A 32 4.72 6.60 17.26
C LEU A 32 6.09 6.01 17.60
N TYR A 33 6.85 5.60 16.57
CA TYR A 33 8.12 4.92 16.80
C TYR A 33 9.21 5.57 16.02
N LYS A 34 10.02 6.34 16.72
CA LYS A 34 11.05 7.09 16.07
C LYS A 34 12.33 6.32 15.86
N GLY A 35 12.49 5.17 16.37
CA GLY A 35 13.74 4.49 16.32
C GLY A 35 13.87 3.49 15.21
N ASP A 36 14.96 2.77 15.24
CA ASP A 36 15.25 1.72 14.32
C ASP A 36 14.91 0.37 14.87
N GLU A 37 13.95 0.29 15.72
CA GLU A 37 13.66 -0.98 16.37
C GLU A 37 13.13 -1.97 15.39
N THR A 38 13.68 -3.15 15.42
CA THR A 38 13.34 -4.18 14.48
C THR A 38 11.92 -4.67 14.64
N CYS A 39 11.46 -4.80 15.85
CA CYS A 39 10.10 -5.26 16.12
C CYS A 39 9.36 -4.20 16.89
N TRP A 40 9.21 -3.04 16.27
CA TRP A 40 8.55 -1.91 16.91
C TRP A 40 7.12 -2.24 17.33
N TRP A 41 6.49 -3.16 16.62
CA TRP A 41 5.12 -3.52 16.92
C TRP A 41 4.98 -4.22 18.27
N ASP A 42 6.08 -4.70 18.85
CA ASP A 42 6.02 -5.28 20.18
C ASP A 42 5.69 -4.25 21.24
N LYS A 43 5.84 -2.99 20.93
CA LYS A 43 5.61 -1.92 21.90
C LYS A 43 4.24 -1.29 21.80
N VAL A 44 3.42 -1.76 20.86
CA VAL A 44 2.08 -1.26 20.66
C VAL A 44 1.15 -2.46 20.69
N PRO A 45 -0.04 -2.34 21.28
CA PRO A 45 -1.00 -3.42 21.18
C PRO A 45 -1.24 -3.76 19.72
N THR A 46 -1.01 -5.01 19.39
CA THR A 46 -1.08 -5.46 18.00
C THR A 46 -2.41 -5.13 17.36
N PHE A 47 -3.50 -5.40 18.07
CA PHE A 47 -4.81 -5.13 17.52
C PHE A 47 -5.01 -3.67 17.19
N ASP A 48 -4.42 -2.77 17.96
CA ASP A 48 -4.64 -1.34 17.74
C ASP A 48 -4.06 -0.89 16.41
N PHE A 49 -2.81 -1.30 16.10
CA PHE A 49 -2.24 -0.82 14.85
C PHE A 49 -2.82 -1.56 13.65
N ILE A 50 -3.20 -2.81 13.82
CA ILE A 50 -3.86 -3.55 12.74
C ILE A 50 -5.22 -2.90 12.45
N GLN A 51 -5.97 -2.55 13.50
CA GLN A 51 -7.27 -1.93 13.29
C GLN A 51 -7.14 -0.58 12.60
N ARG A 52 -6.11 0.19 12.93
CA ARG A 52 -5.88 1.47 12.24
C ARG A 52 -5.59 1.26 10.76
N ASP A 53 -4.81 0.23 10.43
CA ASP A 53 -4.52 -0.05 9.04
C ASP A 53 -5.79 -0.45 8.29
N LEU A 54 -6.64 -1.25 8.93
CA LEU A 54 -7.89 -1.63 8.30
C LEU A 54 -8.84 -0.45 8.18
N ASP A 55 -8.84 0.44 9.16
CA ASP A 55 -9.66 1.65 9.08
C ASP A 55 -9.21 2.53 7.92
N ASP A 56 -7.90 2.61 7.71
CA ASP A 56 -7.37 3.36 6.57
C ASP A 56 -7.83 2.74 5.27
N ALA A 57 -7.85 1.42 5.19
CA ALA A 57 -8.35 0.73 4.01
C ALA A 57 -9.83 1.02 3.79
N ASP A 58 -10.60 1.10 4.88
CA ASP A 58 -12.03 1.42 4.76
C ASP A 58 -12.24 2.81 4.19
N ARG A 59 -11.35 3.74 4.50
CA ARG A 59 -11.50 5.12 4.04
C ARG A 59 -10.99 5.37 2.64
N CYS A 60 -10.20 4.47 2.09
CA CYS A 60 -9.65 4.69 0.76
C CYS A 60 -10.61 4.17 -0.30
N ASP A 61 -10.46 4.66 -1.51
CA ASP A 61 -11.20 4.16 -2.67
C ASP A 61 -10.33 3.22 -3.48
N ILE A 62 -9.03 3.50 -3.50
CA ILE A 62 -8.06 2.73 -4.26
C ILE A 62 -6.89 2.44 -3.35
N MET A 63 -6.50 1.18 -3.29
CA MET A 63 -5.33 0.78 -2.52
C MET A 63 -4.18 0.53 -3.48
N VAL A 64 -3.07 1.24 -3.28
CA VAL A 64 -1.86 1.05 -4.07
C VAL A 64 -0.87 0.27 -3.24
N VAL A 65 -0.43 -0.86 -3.74
CA VAL A 65 0.46 -1.76 -3.03
C VAL A 65 1.74 -1.95 -3.83
N PHE A 66 2.88 -1.64 -3.20
CA PHE A 66 4.17 -1.91 -3.81
C PHE A 66 4.77 -3.14 -3.16
N LEU A 67 5.05 -4.17 -3.97
CA LEU A 67 5.58 -5.43 -3.47
C LEU A 67 6.93 -5.72 -4.08
N PRO A 68 8.02 -5.20 -3.49
CA PRO A 68 9.35 -5.61 -3.93
C PRO A 68 9.63 -7.06 -3.54
N GLN A 69 8.96 -7.51 -2.48
CA GLN A 69 9.02 -8.91 -2.05
C GLN A 69 7.71 -9.22 -1.36
N LEU A 70 7.46 -10.49 -1.11
CA LEU A 70 6.22 -10.90 -0.50
C LEU A 70 6.09 -10.34 0.92
N SER A 71 4.92 -9.84 1.24
CA SER A 71 4.63 -9.24 2.54
C SER A 71 3.28 -9.77 3.04
N ALA A 72 3.29 -10.39 4.21
CA ALA A 72 2.06 -10.93 4.76
C ALA A 72 1.05 -9.83 5.06
N GLY A 73 1.51 -8.73 5.63
CA GLY A 73 0.61 -7.62 5.96
C GLY A 73 -0.04 -7.04 4.73
N ALA A 74 0.76 -6.82 3.67
CA ALA A 74 0.22 -6.27 2.43
C ALA A 74 -0.83 -7.21 1.84
N CYS A 75 -0.58 -8.51 1.87
CA CYS A 75 -1.54 -9.47 1.32
C CYS A 75 -2.86 -9.47 2.09
N MET A 76 -2.78 -9.38 3.40
CA MET A 76 -3.99 -9.34 4.21
C MET A 76 -4.78 -8.07 3.98
N GLU A 77 -4.09 -6.95 3.84
CA GLU A 77 -4.76 -5.69 3.55
C GLU A 77 -5.43 -5.72 2.19
N MET A 78 -4.77 -6.33 1.21
CA MET A 78 -5.36 -6.49 -0.12
C MET A 78 -6.63 -7.31 -0.07
N PHE A 79 -6.59 -8.42 0.67
CA PHE A 79 -7.75 -9.28 0.82
C PHE A 79 -8.90 -8.48 1.44
N TYR A 80 -8.60 -7.75 2.50
CA TYR A 80 -9.61 -6.96 3.18
C TYR A 80 -10.22 -5.91 2.25
N ALA A 81 -9.36 -5.20 1.52
CA ALA A 81 -9.82 -4.15 0.62
C ALA A 81 -10.74 -4.70 -0.46
N LYS A 82 -10.37 -5.85 -1.04
CA LYS A 82 -11.21 -6.46 -2.07
C LYS A 82 -12.55 -6.87 -1.52
N ARG A 83 -12.58 -7.40 -0.30
CA ARG A 83 -13.83 -7.80 0.32
C ARG A 83 -14.73 -6.59 0.57
N LYS A 84 -14.13 -5.42 0.73
CA LYS A 84 -14.88 -4.19 0.94
C LYS A 84 -15.20 -3.46 -0.36
N GLY A 85 -14.88 -4.06 -1.48
CA GLY A 85 -15.22 -3.46 -2.78
C GLY A 85 -14.28 -2.39 -3.26
N LYS A 86 -13.09 -2.30 -2.66
CA LYS A 86 -12.11 -1.30 -3.08
C LYS A 86 -11.34 -1.79 -4.29
N LYS A 87 -10.75 -0.85 -5.05
CA LYS A 87 -9.86 -1.21 -6.13
C LYS A 87 -8.47 -1.40 -5.57
N VAL A 88 -7.77 -2.42 -6.04
CA VAL A 88 -6.41 -2.71 -5.60
C VAL A 88 -5.48 -2.69 -6.80
N VAL A 89 -4.48 -1.81 -6.74
CA VAL A 89 -3.47 -1.67 -7.79
C VAL A 89 -2.15 -2.11 -7.21
N VAL A 90 -1.52 -3.09 -7.81
CA VAL A 90 -0.26 -3.65 -7.32
C VAL A 90 0.86 -3.28 -8.27
N VAL A 91 1.97 -2.80 -7.72
CA VAL A 91 3.18 -2.55 -8.49
C VAL A 91 4.23 -3.54 -7.98
N SER A 92 4.70 -4.42 -8.84
CA SER A 92 5.66 -5.43 -8.43
C SER A 92 6.41 -5.97 -9.63
N GLU A 93 7.71 -6.18 -9.44
CA GLU A 93 8.54 -6.80 -10.47
C GLU A 93 8.77 -8.28 -10.20
N ILE A 94 8.10 -8.84 -9.20
CA ILE A 94 8.24 -10.25 -8.91
C ILE A 94 7.79 -11.07 -10.12
N ALA A 95 8.65 -11.98 -10.57
CA ALA A 95 8.40 -12.69 -11.82
C ALA A 95 7.24 -13.67 -11.73
N CYS A 96 7.10 -14.31 -10.58
CA CYS A 96 6.08 -15.35 -10.44
C CYS A 96 5.25 -15.04 -9.21
N LEU A 97 4.24 -14.20 -9.40
CA LEU A 97 3.39 -13.79 -8.30
C LEU A 97 2.46 -14.91 -7.87
N SER A 98 2.18 -14.95 -6.58
CA SER A 98 1.22 -15.90 -6.02
C SER A 98 -0.16 -15.70 -6.64
N PRO A 99 -0.89 -16.78 -6.90
CA PRO A 99 -2.26 -16.63 -7.41
C PRO A 99 -3.16 -15.85 -6.45
N TRP A 100 -2.85 -15.86 -5.16
CA TRP A 100 -3.62 -15.07 -4.22
C TRP A 100 -3.48 -13.57 -4.47
N ILE A 101 -2.27 -13.16 -4.85
CA ILE A 101 -2.03 -11.75 -5.17
C ILE A 101 -2.73 -11.40 -6.48
N ILE A 102 -2.63 -12.26 -7.47
CA ILE A 102 -3.25 -12.01 -8.76
C ILE A 102 -4.77 -11.88 -8.61
N ALA A 103 -5.35 -12.79 -7.83
CA ALA A 103 -6.80 -12.81 -7.65
C ALA A 103 -7.33 -11.57 -6.91
N HIS A 104 -6.48 -10.95 -6.10
CA HIS A 104 -6.90 -9.81 -5.30
C HIS A 104 -6.37 -8.48 -5.84
N SER A 105 -5.96 -8.46 -7.10
CA SER A 105 -5.47 -7.25 -7.76
C SER A 105 -6.39 -6.91 -8.91
N ASP A 106 -6.80 -5.66 -8.98
CA ASP A 106 -7.53 -5.19 -10.15
C ASP A 106 -6.56 -4.87 -11.27
N LEU A 107 -5.38 -4.39 -10.93
CA LEU A 107 -4.34 -4.11 -11.90
C LEU A 107 -2.99 -4.56 -11.35
N LEU A 108 -2.20 -5.18 -12.21
CA LEU A 108 -0.84 -5.58 -11.87
C LEU A 108 0.11 -4.82 -12.78
N LEU A 109 0.93 -3.98 -12.17
CA LEU A 109 1.84 -3.11 -12.91
C LEU A 109 3.27 -3.45 -12.54
N LYS A 110 4.19 -3.13 -13.44
CA LYS A 110 5.59 -3.48 -13.24
C LYS A 110 6.45 -2.30 -12.82
N SER A 111 5.96 -1.09 -12.98
CA SER A 111 6.78 0.08 -12.70
C SER A 111 5.93 1.22 -12.18
N PHE A 112 6.61 2.20 -11.58
CA PHE A 112 5.94 3.41 -11.13
C PHE A 112 5.47 4.27 -12.30
N ASP A 113 6.13 4.16 -13.45
CA ASP A 113 5.67 4.86 -14.63
C ASP A 113 4.30 4.37 -15.07
N GLU A 114 4.10 3.06 -15.03
CA GLU A 114 2.79 2.51 -15.32
C GLU A 114 1.75 2.95 -14.30
N LEU A 115 2.15 3.02 -13.03
CA LEU A 115 1.25 3.49 -12.00
C LEU A 115 0.79 4.90 -12.27
N GLU A 116 1.72 5.76 -12.65
CA GLU A 116 1.39 7.15 -12.93
C GLU A 116 0.39 7.24 -14.09
N GLU A 117 0.63 6.49 -15.15
CA GLU A 117 -0.27 6.47 -16.29
C GLU A 117 -1.67 6.05 -15.90
N VAL A 118 -1.75 4.97 -15.14
CA VAL A 118 -3.04 4.41 -14.76
C VAL A 118 -3.81 5.37 -13.86
N LEU A 119 -3.12 5.95 -12.88
CA LEU A 119 -3.80 6.86 -11.95
C LEU A 119 -4.27 8.12 -12.65
N LYS A 120 -3.52 8.60 -13.62
CA LYS A 120 -3.95 9.78 -14.37
C LYS A 120 -5.21 9.48 -15.17
N LYS A 121 -5.29 8.29 -15.75
CA LYS A 121 -6.49 7.91 -16.50
C LYS A 121 -7.70 7.77 -15.58
N ILE A 122 -7.52 7.16 -14.42
CA ILE A 122 -8.60 6.99 -13.47
C ILE A 122 -9.09 8.34 -12.96
N GLY A 123 -8.16 9.28 -12.75
CA GLY A 123 -8.50 10.58 -12.23
C GLY A 123 -9.15 11.52 -13.21
N GLN A 124 -9.19 11.16 -14.50
CA GLN A 124 -9.83 12.03 -15.50
C GLN A 124 -11.31 11.75 -15.57
N PRO A 125 -12.12 12.79 -15.70
CA PRO A 125 -13.57 12.62 -15.81
C PRO A 125 -13.98 11.94 -17.10
#